data_03d7964372cedbb013d41f1b192af53e
#
_entry.id   03d7964372cedbb013d41f1b192af53e
#
_cell.length_a   1.000
_cell.length_b   1.000
_cell.length_c   1.000
_cell.angle_alpha   90.00
_cell.angle_beta   90.00
_cell.angle_gamma   90.00
#
_symmetry.space_group_name_H-M   'P 1'
#
loop_
_entity.id
_entity.type
_entity.pdbx_description
1 polymer ?
#
loop_
_entity_poly.entity_id
_entity_poly.type
_entity_poly.pdbx_seq_one_letter_code
_entity_poly.pdbx_strand_id
1 'polypeptide(L)'
;VAISSSDFNTISPNDIESISVLKDASSTSIYGARASNGVVVITSKRGRMGEAAKVTFRTQLGFSQLASKDWDQMNTDERIQFEKEVGLDKGQDYEKLSKTNINWLDKVYNDTAPLQNYELSVNGGTEKLNYYVSGSYYDQDGIAVGSTFERVGFRANVEAKANKWLKIGTNSMFAYQEVEQSDDGE
;
A
#
# COMPACT_ATOMS: atom_id res chain seq x y z
N VAL A 1 -19.51 -9.87 -0.82
CA VAL A 1 -19.54 -8.88 0.26
C VAL A 1 -19.15 -7.54 -0.33
N ALA A 2 -19.90 -6.47 -0.08
CA ALA A 2 -19.49 -5.11 -0.44
C ALA A 2 -18.43 -4.62 0.56
N ILE A 3 -17.37 -4.04 0.06
CA ILE A 3 -16.27 -3.48 0.85
C ILE A 3 -16.14 -1.98 0.56
N SER A 4 -15.59 -1.24 1.49
CA SER A 4 -15.27 0.19 1.31
C SER A 4 -13.98 0.38 0.49
N SER A 5 -13.71 1.60 0.04
CA SER A 5 -12.43 1.91 -0.61
C SER A 5 -11.24 1.78 0.34
N SER A 6 -11.44 2.04 1.64
CA SER A 6 -10.41 1.81 2.67
C SER A 6 -10.08 0.33 2.82
N ASP A 7 -11.11 -0.54 2.84
CA ASP A 7 -10.91 -1.98 2.95
C ASP A 7 -10.23 -2.57 1.71
N PHE A 8 -10.43 -1.94 0.53
CA PHE A 8 -9.74 -2.36 -0.68
C PHE A 8 -8.22 -2.27 -0.56
N ASN A 9 -7.71 -1.24 0.07
CA ASN A 9 -6.27 -1.04 0.27
C ASN A 9 -5.63 -2.09 1.20
N THR A 10 -6.44 -2.78 2.00
CA THR A 10 -5.95 -3.84 2.89
C THR A 10 -5.73 -5.18 2.18
N ILE A 11 -6.29 -5.34 0.96
CA ILE A 11 -6.16 -6.58 0.19
C ILE A 11 -4.77 -6.66 -0.42
N SER A 12 -4.04 -7.76 -0.16
CA SER A 12 -2.81 -8.02 -0.89
C SER A 12 -3.11 -8.26 -2.38
N PRO A 13 -2.46 -7.53 -3.31
CA PRO A 13 -2.63 -7.77 -4.75
C PRO A 13 -2.33 -9.21 -5.16
N ASN A 14 -1.43 -9.87 -4.45
CA ASN A 14 -1.06 -11.25 -4.72
C ASN A 14 -2.15 -12.27 -4.34
N ASP A 15 -3.12 -11.90 -3.50
CA ASP A 15 -4.28 -12.73 -3.16
C ASP A 15 -5.41 -12.63 -4.20
N ILE A 16 -5.29 -11.71 -5.16
CA ILE A 16 -6.30 -11.49 -6.18
C ILE A 16 -6.07 -12.44 -7.35
N GLU A 17 -7.12 -13.15 -7.76
CA GLU A 17 -7.15 -13.97 -8.96
C GLU A 17 -7.58 -13.17 -10.18
N SER A 18 -8.63 -12.34 -10.04
CA SER A 18 -9.12 -11.47 -11.11
C SER A 18 -9.85 -10.24 -10.59
N ILE A 19 -9.83 -9.19 -11.40
CA ILE A 19 -10.61 -7.96 -11.19
C ILE A 19 -11.48 -7.77 -12.43
N SER A 20 -12.80 -7.61 -12.23
CA SER A 20 -13.76 -7.31 -13.29
C SER A 20 -14.49 -6.01 -12.99
N VAL A 21 -14.57 -5.11 -13.96
CA VAL A 21 -15.27 -3.84 -13.84
C VAL A 21 -16.57 -3.90 -14.62
N LEU A 22 -17.70 -3.82 -13.92
CA LEU A 22 -19.03 -3.82 -14.50
C LEU A 22 -19.51 -2.36 -14.63
N LYS A 23 -19.75 -1.91 -15.85
CA LYS A 23 -20.17 -0.54 -16.18
C LYS A 23 -21.60 -0.47 -16.73
N ASP A 24 -22.13 -1.61 -17.19
CA ASP A 24 -23.42 -1.68 -17.83
C ASP A 24 -24.55 -1.78 -16.81
N ALA A 25 -25.66 -1.09 -17.04
CA ALA A 25 -26.82 -1.10 -16.15
C ALA A 25 -27.40 -2.53 -15.94
N SER A 26 -27.32 -3.39 -16.95
CA SER A 26 -27.80 -4.78 -16.85
C SER A 26 -26.94 -5.62 -15.91
N SER A 27 -25.62 -5.47 -15.95
CA SER A 27 -24.69 -6.22 -15.10
C SER A 27 -24.62 -5.67 -13.67
N THR A 28 -24.87 -4.36 -13.47
CA THR A 28 -24.85 -3.73 -12.17
C THR A 28 -26.16 -3.83 -11.41
N SER A 29 -27.28 -4.12 -12.10
CA SER A 29 -28.64 -4.18 -11.51
C SER A 29 -28.77 -5.16 -10.34
N ILE A 30 -28.03 -6.28 -10.37
CA ILE A 30 -28.02 -7.28 -9.30
C ILE A 30 -27.39 -6.79 -7.99
N TYR A 31 -26.63 -5.68 -8.03
CA TYR A 31 -25.97 -5.07 -6.85
C TYR A 31 -26.77 -3.90 -6.25
N GLY A 32 -27.94 -3.57 -6.83
CA GLY A 32 -28.87 -2.55 -6.33
C GLY A 32 -28.42 -1.11 -6.60
N ALA A 33 -29.08 -0.15 -5.96
CA ALA A 33 -28.93 1.29 -6.22
C ALA A 33 -27.50 1.82 -6.00
N ARG A 34 -26.72 1.21 -5.12
CA ARG A 34 -25.32 1.59 -4.87
C ARG A 34 -24.38 1.31 -6.05
N ALA A 35 -24.82 0.53 -7.02
CA ALA A 35 -24.06 0.16 -8.20
C ALA A 35 -24.25 1.10 -9.41
N SER A 36 -24.95 2.23 -9.23
CA SER A 36 -25.24 3.21 -10.29
C SER A 36 -23.98 3.76 -10.98
N ASN A 37 -22.85 3.87 -10.26
CA ASN A 37 -21.57 4.32 -10.78
C ASN A 37 -20.66 3.19 -11.27
N GLY A 38 -21.16 1.96 -11.35
CA GLY A 38 -20.42 0.77 -11.69
C GLY A 38 -20.03 -0.08 -10.48
N VAL A 39 -19.53 -1.28 -10.75
CA VAL A 39 -19.10 -2.25 -9.73
C VAL A 39 -17.73 -2.81 -10.10
N VAL A 40 -16.83 -2.84 -9.15
CA VAL A 40 -15.56 -3.55 -9.25
C VAL A 40 -15.69 -4.87 -8.50
N VAL A 41 -15.65 -5.98 -9.24
CA VAL A 41 -15.72 -7.33 -8.67
C VAL A 41 -14.32 -7.86 -8.52
N ILE A 42 -13.92 -8.16 -7.29
CA ILE A 42 -12.60 -8.73 -6.96
C ILE A 42 -12.80 -10.19 -6.60
N THR A 43 -12.15 -11.06 -7.35
CA THR A 43 -12.12 -12.49 -7.07
C THR A 43 -10.80 -12.85 -6.42
N SER A 44 -10.85 -13.41 -5.22
CA SER A 44 -9.66 -13.87 -4.51
C SER A 44 -9.28 -15.29 -4.91
N LYS A 45 -7.99 -15.59 -4.83
CA LYS A 45 -7.44 -16.91 -5.11
C LYS A 45 -8.06 -17.98 -4.23
N ARG A 46 -8.23 -19.17 -4.81
CA ARG A 46 -8.77 -20.37 -4.15
C ARG A 46 -7.92 -21.57 -4.51
N GLY A 47 -7.93 -22.58 -3.68
CA GLY A 47 -7.42 -23.89 -4.04
C GLY A 47 -8.35 -24.60 -5.03
N ARG A 48 -7.84 -25.59 -5.73
CA ARG A 48 -8.62 -26.46 -6.64
C ARG A 48 -8.69 -27.85 -6.08
N MET A 49 -9.86 -28.47 -6.17
CA MET A 49 -10.03 -29.87 -5.74
C MET A 49 -9.17 -30.81 -6.61
N GLY A 50 -8.51 -31.77 -5.97
CA GLY A 50 -7.63 -32.73 -6.65
C GLY A 50 -6.25 -32.18 -7.04
N GLU A 51 -5.94 -30.94 -6.67
CA GLU A 51 -4.63 -30.33 -6.94
C GLU A 51 -3.66 -30.59 -5.78
N ALA A 52 -2.43 -30.99 -6.11
CA ALA A 52 -1.39 -31.18 -5.11
C ALA A 52 -1.10 -29.86 -4.37
N ALA A 53 -0.72 -29.94 -3.10
CA ALA A 53 -0.33 -28.79 -2.31
C ALA A 53 0.85 -28.05 -2.95
N LYS A 54 0.69 -26.75 -3.18
CA LYS A 54 1.73 -25.86 -3.71
C LYS A 54 2.02 -24.77 -2.69
N VAL A 55 3.27 -24.68 -2.27
CA VAL A 55 3.78 -23.59 -1.43
C VAL A 55 4.46 -22.57 -2.33
N THR A 56 4.13 -21.31 -2.15
CA THR A 56 4.71 -20.21 -2.90
C THR A 56 5.21 -19.16 -1.91
N PHE A 57 6.48 -18.87 -1.97
CA PHE A 57 7.09 -17.73 -1.26
C PHE A 57 7.47 -16.66 -2.28
N ARG A 58 7.12 -15.42 -1.99
CA ARG A 58 7.51 -14.25 -2.80
C ARG A 58 8.15 -13.23 -1.89
N THR A 59 9.18 -12.59 -2.41
CA THR A 59 9.80 -11.42 -1.78
C THR A 59 10.03 -10.37 -2.84
N GLN A 60 9.81 -9.13 -2.44
CA GLN A 60 10.14 -7.95 -3.24
C GLN A 60 10.89 -6.99 -2.33
N LEU A 61 12.11 -6.68 -2.70
CA LEU A 61 12.95 -5.71 -2.04
C LEU A 61 13.23 -4.59 -3.03
N GLY A 62 13.12 -3.36 -2.57
CA GLY A 62 13.33 -2.21 -3.41
C GLY A 62 13.66 -0.98 -2.59
N PHE A 63 13.89 0.11 -3.27
CA PHE A 63 14.04 1.43 -2.66
C PHE A 63 13.52 2.50 -3.62
N SER A 64 13.05 3.58 -3.04
CA SER A 64 12.67 4.79 -3.77
C SER A 64 13.66 5.91 -3.44
N GLN A 65 13.89 6.77 -4.40
CA GLN A 65 14.74 7.95 -4.24
C GLN A 65 14.08 9.14 -4.94
N LEU A 66 14.41 10.33 -4.53
CA LEU A 66 14.00 11.53 -5.26
C LEU A 66 14.65 11.50 -6.65
N ALA A 67 13.86 11.68 -7.71
CA ALA A 67 14.30 11.56 -9.10
C ALA A 67 15.36 12.62 -9.48
N SER A 68 15.30 13.80 -8.88
CA SER A 68 16.30 14.85 -9.00
C SER A 68 16.38 15.63 -7.70
N LYS A 69 17.60 15.95 -7.29
CA LYS A 69 17.90 16.88 -6.20
C LYS A 69 18.50 18.21 -6.72
N ASP A 70 18.57 18.36 -8.05
CA ASP A 70 19.15 19.52 -8.72
C ASP A 70 18.20 20.74 -8.72
N TRP A 71 17.54 20.95 -7.60
CA TRP A 71 16.79 22.19 -7.39
C TRP A 71 17.77 23.21 -6.85
N ASP A 72 17.93 24.28 -7.62
CA ASP A 72 18.82 25.39 -7.30
C ASP A 72 18.21 26.17 -6.11
N GLN A 73 18.41 25.64 -4.91
CA GLN A 73 17.96 26.26 -3.67
C GLN A 73 19.03 27.21 -3.16
N MET A 74 18.58 28.38 -2.75
CA MET A 74 19.47 29.35 -2.08
C MET A 74 20.09 28.70 -0.85
N ASN A 75 21.40 28.74 -0.74
CA ASN A 75 22.09 28.46 0.52
C ASN A 75 21.87 29.60 1.54
N THR A 76 22.33 29.44 2.74
CA THR A 76 22.08 30.45 3.80
C THR A 76 22.63 31.82 3.46
N ASP A 77 23.82 31.90 2.86
CA ASP A 77 24.45 33.17 2.52
C ASP A 77 23.72 33.86 1.38
N GLU A 78 23.32 33.14 0.34
CA GLU A 78 22.49 33.64 -0.76
C GLU A 78 21.13 34.13 -0.27
N ARG A 79 20.52 33.41 0.68
CA ARG A 79 19.27 33.81 1.30
C ARG A 79 19.41 35.10 2.09
N ILE A 80 20.48 35.25 2.87
CA ILE A 80 20.78 36.46 3.64
C ILE A 80 20.99 37.64 2.68
N GLN A 81 21.74 37.43 1.59
CA GLN A 81 21.96 38.45 0.59
C GLN A 81 20.62 38.89 -0.06
N PHE A 82 19.81 37.94 -0.49
CA PHE A 82 18.48 38.21 -1.04
C PHE A 82 17.60 39.00 -0.08
N GLU A 83 17.52 38.63 1.22
CA GLU A 83 16.72 39.33 2.20
C GLU A 83 17.16 40.79 2.43
N LYS A 84 18.46 41.03 2.38
CA LYS A 84 19.01 42.41 2.45
C LYS A 84 18.67 43.23 1.21
N GLU A 85 18.78 42.65 0.01
CA GLU A 85 18.48 43.32 -1.28
C GLU A 85 17.00 43.69 -1.42
N VAL A 86 16.08 42.82 -0.97
CA VAL A 86 14.64 43.07 -1.09
C VAL A 86 14.05 43.81 0.13
N GLY A 87 14.88 44.19 1.12
CA GLY A 87 14.42 44.93 2.30
C GLY A 87 13.59 44.09 3.28
N LEU A 88 13.76 42.79 3.32
CA LEU A 88 13.13 41.88 4.27
C LEU A 88 13.93 41.72 5.56
N ASP A 89 14.95 42.53 5.75
CA ASP A 89 15.76 42.57 6.99
C ASP A 89 14.90 42.99 8.18
N LYS A 90 14.66 42.04 9.09
CA LYS A 90 13.88 42.24 10.33
C LYS A 90 14.76 42.37 11.59
N GLY A 91 16.04 42.70 11.40
CA GLY A 91 16.99 42.80 12.51
C GLY A 91 17.47 41.44 13.02
N GLN A 92 17.52 40.46 12.17
CA GLN A 92 18.01 39.13 12.50
C GLN A 92 19.54 39.14 12.66
N ASP A 93 20.05 38.23 13.49
CA ASP A 93 21.49 38.03 13.69
C ASP A 93 22.07 37.23 12.53
N TYR A 94 22.38 37.90 11.42
CA TYR A 94 22.93 37.29 10.23
C TYR A 94 24.31 36.64 10.42
N GLU A 95 25.10 37.13 11.38
CA GLU A 95 26.39 36.53 11.73
C GLU A 95 26.21 35.13 12.34
N LYS A 96 25.18 34.95 13.13
CA LYS A 96 24.84 33.65 13.71
C LYS A 96 24.21 32.73 12.66
N LEU A 97 23.35 33.26 11.78
CA LEU A 97 22.68 32.48 10.73
C LEU A 97 23.67 32.01 9.68
N SER A 98 24.65 32.80 9.25
CA SER A 98 25.64 32.42 8.24
C SER A 98 26.54 31.26 8.68
N LYS A 99 26.63 30.97 9.97
CA LYS A 99 27.39 29.84 10.53
C LYS A 99 26.64 28.50 10.32
N THR A 100 25.39 28.54 9.89
CA THR A 100 24.53 27.35 9.76
C THR A 100 24.00 27.27 8.34
N ASN A 101 24.61 26.41 7.53
CA ASN A 101 24.06 26.11 6.20
C ASN A 101 23.25 24.82 6.28
N ILE A 102 21.92 24.93 6.07
CA ILE A 102 21.01 23.77 6.11
C ILE A 102 20.51 23.50 4.70
N ASN A 103 20.77 22.28 4.23
CA ASN A 103 20.09 21.77 3.06
C ASN A 103 18.69 21.30 3.47
N TRP A 104 17.68 22.06 3.12
CA TRP A 104 16.29 21.74 3.47
C TRP A 104 15.78 20.50 2.77
N LEU A 105 16.30 20.15 1.57
CA LEU A 105 15.94 18.93 0.89
C LEU A 105 16.30 17.68 1.72
N ASP A 106 17.50 17.68 2.33
CA ASP A 106 17.94 16.57 3.17
C ASP A 106 17.18 16.48 4.51
N LYS A 107 16.44 17.55 4.88
CA LYS A 107 15.58 17.56 6.07
C LYS A 107 14.17 17.10 5.80
N VAL A 108 13.70 17.28 4.56
CA VAL A 108 12.33 16.96 4.16
C VAL A 108 12.26 15.62 3.43
N TYR A 109 13.33 15.21 2.77
CA TYR A 109 13.37 14.00 1.97
C TYR A 109 14.43 13.02 2.44
N ASN A 110 14.07 11.76 2.47
CA ASN A 110 14.99 10.65 2.66
C ASN A 110 15.85 10.46 1.41
N ASP A 111 17.14 10.22 1.59
CA ASP A 111 18.02 9.87 0.48
C ASP A 111 17.62 8.57 -0.18
N THR A 112 17.16 7.64 0.63
CA THR A 112 16.70 6.33 0.20
C THR A 112 15.55 5.90 1.09
N ALA A 113 14.44 5.53 0.48
CA ALA A 113 13.24 5.01 1.14
C ALA A 113 13.10 3.52 0.80
N PRO A 114 13.42 2.61 1.72
CA PRO A 114 13.36 1.17 1.48
C PRO A 114 11.91 0.69 1.34
N LEU A 115 11.76 -0.41 0.62
CA LEU A 115 10.52 -1.16 0.46
C LEU A 115 10.83 -2.65 0.62
N GLN A 116 10.06 -3.32 1.44
CA GLN A 116 10.11 -4.76 1.61
C GLN A 116 8.72 -5.36 1.63
N ASN A 117 8.56 -6.45 0.89
CA ASN A 117 7.33 -7.20 0.81
C ASN A 117 7.65 -8.68 0.85
N TYR A 118 7.03 -9.38 1.79
CA TYR A 118 7.15 -10.83 1.97
C TYR A 118 5.78 -11.45 1.94
N GLU A 119 5.64 -12.53 1.20
CA GLU A 119 4.40 -13.27 1.10
C GLU A 119 4.69 -14.78 1.09
N LEU A 120 3.95 -15.49 1.91
CA LEU A 120 3.89 -16.95 1.89
C LEU A 120 2.46 -17.38 1.61
N SER A 121 2.27 -18.24 0.63
CA SER A 121 0.95 -18.81 0.34
C SER A 121 1.03 -20.32 0.12
N VAL A 122 -0.03 -20.98 0.52
CA VAL A 122 -0.22 -22.43 0.33
C VAL A 122 -1.60 -22.66 -0.28
N ASN A 123 -1.64 -23.32 -1.41
CA ASN A 123 -2.89 -23.72 -2.05
C ASN A 123 -2.86 -25.18 -2.47
N GLY A 124 -4.03 -25.78 -2.52
CA GLY A 124 -4.17 -27.17 -2.96
C GLY A 124 -5.56 -27.70 -2.67
N GLY A 125 -5.71 -29.00 -2.84
CA GLY A 125 -6.95 -29.69 -2.48
C GLY A 125 -6.93 -31.19 -2.71
N THR A 126 -7.82 -31.85 -1.99
CA THR A 126 -8.18 -33.24 -2.20
C THR A 126 -9.47 -33.34 -3.02
N GLU A 127 -10.00 -34.52 -3.23
CA GLU A 127 -11.33 -34.69 -3.88
C GLU A 127 -12.47 -34.04 -3.10
N LYS A 128 -12.30 -33.81 -1.79
CA LYS A 128 -13.33 -33.31 -0.89
C LYS A 128 -13.03 -31.96 -0.28
N LEU A 129 -11.82 -31.46 -0.37
CA LEU A 129 -11.38 -30.23 0.26
C LEU A 129 -10.53 -29.43 -0.73
N ASN A 130 -10.76 -28.12 -0.83
CA ASN A 130 -9.79 -27.20 -1.39
C ASN A 130 -9.47 -26.10 -0.38
N TYR A 131 -8.27 -25.56 -0.48
CA TYR A 131 -7.81 -24.50 0.42
C TYR A 131 -6.82 -23.58 -0.28
N TYR A 132 -6.87 -22.32 0.13
CA TYR A 132 -5.86 -21.31 -0.11
C TYR A 132 -5.64 -20.55 1.19
N VAL A 133 -4.41 -20.50 1.64
CA VAL A 133 -4.00 -19.76 2.84
C VAL A 133 -2.80 -18.90 2.47
N SER A 134 -2.82 -17.63 2.85
CA SER A 134 -1.69 -16.72 2.65
C SER A 134 -1.44 -15.85 3.87
N GLY A 135 -0.18 -15.47 4.04
CA GLY A 135 0.27 -14.45 4.97
C GLY A 135 1.18 -13.47 4.23
N SER A 136 1.04 -12.19 4.48
CA SER A 136 1.83 -11.13 3.86
C SER A 136 2.28 -10.09 4.86
N TYR A 137 3.48 -9.58 4.67
CA TYR A 137 4.05 -8.43 5.35
C TYR A 137 4.58 -7.46 4.30
N TYR A 138 4.13 -6.23 4.37
CA TYR A 138 4.54 -5.14 3.49
C TYR A 138 4.95 -3.96 4.35
N ASP A 139 6.13 -3.43 4.08
CA ASP A 139 6.71 -2.29 4.78
C ASP A 139 7.41 -1.39 3.75
N GLN A 140 7.08 -0.11 3.78
CA GLN A 140 7.61 0.88 2.86
C GLN A 140 7.78 2.22 3.55
N ASP A 141 9.00 2.74 3.49
CA ASP A 141 9.26 4.14 3.82
C ASP A 141 8.88 5.05 2.65
N GLY A 142 8.35 6.21 2.97
CA GLY A 142 8.11 7.26 1.99
C GLY A 142 9.37 8.08 1.69
N ILE A 143 9.39 8.74 0.54
CA ILE A 143 10.45 9.68 0.17
C ILE A 143 10.43 10.90 1.12
N ALA A 144 9.24 11.35 1.56
CA ALA A 144 9.11 12.39 2.57
C ALA A 144 9.46 11.82 3.96
N VAL A 145 10.26 12.53 4.72
CA VAL A 145 10.63 12.16 6.11
C VAL A 145 9.36 12.05 6.97
N GLY A 146 9.26 10.97 7.75
CA GLY A 146 8.11 10.73 8.64
C GLY A 146 6.88 10.13 7.92
N SER A 147 7.00 9.72 6.67
CA SER A 147 5.94 8.95 6.00
C SER A 147 6.32 7.48 5.92
N THR A 148 5.45 6.62 6.45
CA THR A 148 5.63 5.17 6.44
C THR A 148 4.32 4.46 6.13
N PHE A 149 4.41 3.29 5.56
CA PHE A 149 3.28 2.42 5.30
C PHE A 149 3.63 0.98 5.67
N GLU A 150 2.93 0.44 6.65
CA GLU A 150 3.05 -0.95 7.05
C GLU A 150 1.72 -1.69 6.88
N ARG A 151 1.78 -2.93 6.41
CA ARG A 151 0.60 -3.79 6.29
C ARG A 151 0.93 -5.24 6.57
N VAL A 152 0.19 -5.83 7.51
CA VAL A 152 0.18 -7.27 7.78
C VAL A 152 -1.14 -7.85 7.33
N GLY A 153 -1.11 -8.91 6.55
CA GLY A 153 -2.31 -9.55 6.01
C GLY A 153 -2.30 -11.06 6.22
N PHE A 154 -3.48 -11.61 6.47
CA PHE A 154 -3.73 -13.05 6.50
C PHE A 154 -5.03 -13.37 5.78
N ARG A 155 -5.02 -14.39 4.94
CA ARG A 155 -6.20 -14.88 4.23
C ARG A 155 -6.32 -16.38 4.33
N ALA A 156 -7.55 -16.86 4.50
CA ALA A 156 -7.87 -18.28 4.47
C ALA A 156 -9.19 -18.50 3.70
N ASN A 157 -9.13 -19.17 2.58
CA ASN A 157 -10.25 -19.61 1.78
C ASN A 157 -10.26 -21.14 1.79
N VAL A 158 -11.27 -21.73 2.40
CA VAL A 158 -11.38 -23.19 2.54
C VAL A 158 -12.79 -23.61 2.14
N GLU A 159 -12.92 -24.62 1.29
CA GLU A 159 -14.19 -25.24 0.94
C GLU A 159 -14.09 -26.75 1.07
N ALA A 160 -15.03 -27.36 1.79
CA ALA A 160 -15.13 -28.81 1.95
C ALA A 160 -16.47 -29.34 1.43
N LYS A 161 -16.45 -30.43 0.70
CA LYS A 161 -17.62 -31.22 0.35
C LYS A 161 -17.90 -32.22 1.45
N ALA A 162 -18.82 -31.89 2.38
CA ALA A 162 -19.20 -32.81 3.45
C ALA A 162 -19.95 -34.02 2.89
N ASN A 163 -20.82 -33.78 1.90
CA ASN A 163 -21.63 -34.82 1.23
C ASN A 163 -21.87 -34.44 -0.24
N LYS A 164 -22.59 -35.32 -0.98
CA LYS A 164 -22.97 -35.05 -2.39
C LYS A 164 -23.83 -33.78 -2.54
N TRP A 165 -24.57 -33.41 -1.48
CA TRP A 165 -25.48 -32.29 -1.46
C TRP A 165 -25.03 -31.14 -0.55
N LEU A 166 -23.98 -31.32 0.29
CA LEU A 166 -23.55 -30.31 1.25
C LEU A 166 -22.09 -29.92 1.00
N LYS A 167 -21.89 -28.61 0.76
CA LYS A 167 -20.59 -27.94 0.78
C LYS A 167 -20.55 -26.94 1.92
N ILE A 168 -19.46 -26.92 2.64
CA ILE A 168 -19.19 -25.97 3.73
C ILE A 168 -17.91 -25.22 3.34
N GLY A 169 -17.94 -23.89 3.47
CA GLY A 169 -16.77 -23.09 3.15
C GLY A 169 -16.67 -21.84 4.00
N THR A 170 -15.46 -21.36 4.15
CA THR A 170 -15.14 -20.06 4.75
C THR A 170 -14.21 -19.27 3.87
N ASN A 171 -14.44 -17.95 3.83
CA ASN A 171 -13.55 -16.97 3.25
C ASN A 171 -13.26 -15.94 4.33
N SER A 172 -12.09 -16.02 4.92
CA SER A 172 -11.66 -15.13 6.00
C SER A 172 -10.49 -14.28 5.52
N MET A 173 -10.51 -13.01 5.89
CA MET A 173 -9.40 -12.08 5.68
C MET A 173 -9.24 -11.24 6.93
N PHE A 174 -8.01 -11.14 7.40
CA PHE A 174 -7.59 -10.25 8.46
C PHE A 174 -6.46 -9.39 7.91
N ALA A 175 -6.55 -8.09 8.13
CA ALA A 175 -5.49 -7.17 7.75
C ALA A 175 -5.36 -6.08 8.82
N TYR A 176 -4.12 -5.74 9.13
CA TYR A 176 -3.75 -4.57 9.90
C TYR A 176 -2.93 -3.67 9.01
N GLN A 177 -3.22 -2.38 9.03
CA GLN A 177 -2.52 -1.37 8.25
C GLN A 177 -2.23 -0.17 9.14
N GLU A 178 -1.00 0.30 9.09
CA GLU A 178 -0.56 1.53 9.72
C GLU A 178 0.00 2.46 8.65
N VAL A 179 -0.39 3.71 8.72
CA VAL A 179 0.04 4.75 7.79
C VAL A 179 0.43 5.96 8.62
N GLU A 180 1.71 6.27 8.62
CA GLU A 180 2.19 7.54 9.13
C GLU A 180 2.35 8.50 7.95
N GLN A 181 1.89 9.71 8.11
CA GLN A 181 2.07 10.78 7.13
C GLN A 181 2.80 11.91 7.83
N SER A 182 3.74 12.52 7.10
CA SER A 182 4.35 13.76 7.57
C SER A 182 3.24 14.79 7.79
N ASP A 183 3.17 15.33 9.00
CA ASP A 183 2.22 16.39 9.34
C ASP A 183 2.54 17.61 8.46
N ASP A 184 1.59 18.03 7.63
CA ASP A 184 1.72 19.20 6.75
C ASP A 184 1.69 20.53 7.55
N GLY A 185 1.89 20.45 8.86
CA GLY A 185 2.00 21.60 9.78
C GLY A 185 0.82 22.56 9.67
N GLU A 186 -0.31 22.20 10.26
CA GLU A 186 -1.34 23.20 10.63
C GLU A 186 -0.87 24.10 11.77
#